data_587ec8ef8cbc1424049e2b888f3c41bd
#
_entry.id   587ec8ef8cbc1424049e2b888f3c41bd
#
_cell.length_a   1.000
_cell.length_b   1.000
_cell.length_c   1.000
_cell.angle_alpha   90.00
_cell.angle_beta   90.00
_cell.angle_gamma   90.00
#
_symmetry.space_group_name_H-M   'P 1'
#
loop_
_entity.id
_entity.type
_entity.pdbx_description
1 polymer ?
#
loop_
_entity_poly.entity_id
_entity_poly.type
_entity_poly.pdbx_seq_one_letter_code
_entity_poly.pdbx_strand_id
1 'polypeptide(L)'
;MEVLTGPERRRRWSVEEKVSMVRETFEPGKTVSMVACLYGVNPNQLFHWRKLYQDGSLSAVSAGEEVVPASELSDALKQIRELQRLLGKKTMENEILREAGEGGEVAKMDCALTLIAGGRAVKQVCDVLGVARSNMAARLARPADWLDGRSARKTDDAGLVEEIRQTVAELPSYGYRRVWGMLRRERERRGIAPVNAKRVYRVMRVHSLLLQRRPSPPRPQRRHDGKVAVAKSNQRWCSDGFEFRCDNGEPLRVTFALDCCDREALSWATTTGGHSGDVVRDVMLAAVENRFGNVLKAPTEIEWLTDNGSGYTAEKTRVFASGIGLKPLTTPVCSPQSNGMAESFVKTMKRDYVAFMPKPDAASAARNLAIAFEHYNEKHPHSALRYRSPREFRRTLAREGI
;
A
#
# COMPACT_ATOMS: atom_id res chain seq x y z
N MET A 1 -62.67 73.98 -35.88
CA MET A 1 -62.27 72.53 -36.09
C MET A 1 -60.79 72.44 -35.78
N GLU A 2 -60.43 72.24 -34.55
CA GLU A 2 -59.00 72.01 -34.11
C GLU A 2 -58.80 70.57 -33.96
N VAL A 3 -57.89 69.97 -34.71
CA VAL A 3 -57.46 68.59 -34.62
C VAL A 3 -56.25 68.57 -33.66
N LEU A 4 -56.47 68.10 -32.46
CA LEU A 4 -55.39 67.86 -31.52
C LEU A 4 -54.70 66.55 -31.91
N THR A 5 -53.57 66.62 -32.58
CA THR A 5 -52.70 65.52 -32.90
C THR A 5 -51.49 65.59 -31.96
N GLY A 6 -51.51 64.82 -30.87
CA GLY A 6 -50.38 64.55 -29.99
C GLY A 6 -50.58 63.22 -29.30
N PRO A 7 -49.54 62.35 -29.14
CA PRO A 7 -49.67 61.09 -28.37
C PRO A 7 -49.98 61.42 -26.92
N GLU A 8 -51.14 60.93 -26.41
CA GLU A 8 -51.48 61.03 -25.00
C GLU A 8 -50.31 60.51 -24.13
N ARG A 9 -49.77 61.36 -23.28
CA ARG A 9 -48.73 60.91 -22.27
C ARG A 9 -49.44 59.94 -21.34
N ARG A 10 -48.91 58.69 -21.27
CA ARG A 10 -49.35 57.67 -20.35
C ARG A 10 -49.27 58.23 -18.89
N ARG A 11 -50.40 58.46 -18.29
CA ARG A 11 -50.52 58.94 -16.92
C ARG A 11 -49.96 57.86 -15.99
N ARG A 12 -48.98 58.22 -15.11
CA ARG A 12 -48.44 57.33 -14.04
C ARG A 12 -49.25 57.56 -12.77
N TRP A 13 -49.84 56.49 -12.26
CA TRP A 13 -50.60 56.49 -11.02
C TRP A 13 -49.70 56.13 -9.86
N SER A 14 -49.80 56.88 -8.73
CA SER A 14 -49.13 56.52 -7.47
C SER A 14 -49.77 55.25 -6.85
N VAL A 15 -49.06 54.63 -5.90
CA VAL A 15 -49.58 53.43 -5.21
C VAL A 15 -50.85 53.75 -4.46
N GLU A 16 -50.90 54.91 -3.81
CA GLU A 16 -52.07 55.41 -3.08
C GLU A 16 -53.30 55.64 -3.98
N GLU A 17 -53.12 56.26 -5.14
CA GLU A 17 -54.13 56.41 -6.15
C GLU A 17 -54.69 55.08 -6.65
N LYS A 18 -53.81 54.11 -6.88
CA LYS A 18 -54.19 52.75 -7.29
C LYS A 18 -54.99 52.04 -6.19
N VAL A 19 -54.56 52.13 -4.92
CA VAL A 19 -55.26 51.55 -3.79
C VAL A 19 -56.65 52.20 -3.61
N SER A 20 -56.76 53.55 -3.72
CA SER A 20 -58.03 54.27 -3.68
C SER A 20 -58.99 53.79 -4.74
N MET A 21 -58.58 53.76 -6.02
CA MET A 21 -59.41 53.28 -7.11
C MET A 21 -59.81 51.80 -6.92
N VAL A 22 -58.94 50.95 -6.44
CA VAL A 22 -59.28 49.56 -6.15
C VAL A 22 -60.30 49.43 -5.03
N ARG A 23 -60.16 50.18 -3.94
CA ARG A 23 -61.15 50.19 -2.82
C ARG A 23 -62.53 50.61 -3.31
N GLU A 24 -62.64 51.62 -4.17
CA GLU A 24 -63.85 52.05 -4.71
C GLU A 24 -64.56 50.97 -5.57
N THR A 25 -63.83 50.05 -6.20
CA THR A 25 -64.43 48.90 -6.92
C THR A 25 -65.10 47.87 -5.97
N PHE A 26 -64.93 47.95 -4.68
CA PHE A 26 -65.60 47.08 -3.71
C PHE A 26 -66.84 47.73 -3.10
N GLU A 27 -67.14 48.98 -3.38
CA GLU A 27 -68.33 49.64 -2.90
C GLU A 27 -69.61 49.08 -3.56
N PRO A 28 -70.70 48.97 -2.83
CA PRO A 28 -71.98 48.46 -3.35
C PRO A 28 -72.43 49.25 -4.58
N GLY A 29 -72.75 48.58 -5.68
CA GLY A 29 -73.23 49.18 -6.92
C GLY A 29 -72.17 49.69 -7.89
N LYS A 30 -70.90 49.65 -7.55
CA LYS A 30 -69.78 50.00 -8.43
C LYS A 30 -69.10 48.75 -9.04
N THR A 31 -68.85 48.82 -10.36
CA THR A 31 -68.14 47.76 -11.05
C THR A 31 -66.76 48.25 -11.48
N VAL A 32 -65.80 47.29 -11.69
CA VAL A 32 -64.45 47.60 -12.13
C VAL A 32 -64.45 48.46 -13.42
N SER A 33 -65.35 48.16 -14.32
CA SER A 33 -65.53 48.96 -15.61
C SER A 33 -66.00 50.37 -15.35
N MET A 34 -66.94 50.60 -14.43
CA MET A 34 -67.42 51.93 -14.05
C MET A 34 -66.32 52.77 -13.42
N VAL A 35 -65.61 52.23 -12.46
CA VAL A 35 -64.51 52.95 -11.80
C VAL A 35 -63.35 53.21 -12.78
N ALA A 36 -63.07 52.27 -13.67
CA ALA A 36 -62.05 52.43 -14.66
C ALA A 36 -62.39 53.58 -15.66
N CYS A 37 -63.66 53.68 -16.04
CA CYS A 37 -64.13 54.76 -16.85
C CYS A 37 -64.08 56.13 -16.16
N LEU A 38 -64.41 56.18 -14.88
CA LEU A 38 -64.35 57.37 -14.03
C LEU A 38 -62.98 58.01 -13.98
N TYR A 39 -61.95 57.15 -13.79
CA TYR A 39 -60.57 57.60 -13.68
C TYR A 39 -59.78 57.56 -15.00
N GLY A 40 -60.39 57.18 -16.12
CA GLY A 40 -59.68 57.07 -17.39
C GLY A 40 -58.62 55.98 -17.40
N VAL A 41 -58.80 54.88 -16.66
CA VAL A 41 -57.88 53.75 -16.57
C VAL A 41 -58.40 52.58 -17.38
N ASN A 42 -57.54 51.83 -18.00
CA ASN A 42 -57.96 50.60 -18.66
C ASN A 42 -58.55 49.60 -17.68
N PRO A 43 -59.76 49.06 -17.89
CA PRO A 43 -60.39 48.09 -16.96
C PRO A 43 -59.54 46.89 -16.64
N ASN A 44 -58.76 46.37 -17.61
CA ASN A 44 -57.83 45.25 -17.32
C ASN A 44 -56.71 45.63 -16.38
N GLN A 45 -56.23 46.87 -16.43
CA GLN A 45 -55.22 47.39 -15.57
C GLN A 45 -55.74 47.56 -14.15
N LEU A 46 -56.97 48.08 -14.01
CA LEU A 46 -57.61 48.19 -12.69
C LEU A 46 -57.95 46.82 -12.08
N PHE A 47 -58.37 45.87 -12.93
CA PHE A 47 -58.58 44.48 -12.52
C PHE A 47 -57.29 43.82 -12.00
N HIS A 48 -56.19 44.10 -12.70
CA HIS A 48 -54.86 43.61 -12.26
C HIS A 48 -54.47 44.23 -10.91
N TRP A 49 -54.66 45.52 -10.72
CA TRP A 49 -54.42 46.18 -9.44
C TRP A 49 -55.34 45.64 -8.32
N ARG A 50 -56.58 45.31 -8.60
CA ARG A 50 -57.52 44.70 -7.66
C ARG A 50 -57.02 43.32 -7.21
N LYS A 51 -56.46 42.50 -8.14
CA LYS A 51 -55.86 41.24 -7.80
C LYS A 51 -54.62 41.40 -6.92
N LEU A 52 -53.72 42.30 -7.24
CA LEU A 52 -52.56 42.64 -6.41
C LEU A 52 -52.94 43.15 -5.01
N TYR A 53 -54.07 43.89 -4.90
CA TYR A 53 -54.58 44.34 -3.62
C TYR A 53 -55.13 43.18 -2.78
N GLN A 54 -55.87 42.28 -3.39
CA GLN A 54 -56.38 41.07 -2.74
C GLN A 54 -55.24 40.13 -2.27
N ASP A 55 -54.21 40.04 -3.03
CA ASP A 55 -53.00 39.25 -2.72
C ASP A 55 -52.08 39.96 -1.68
N GLY A 56 -52.44 41.14 -1.22
CA GLY A 56 -51.70 41.93 -0.22
C GLY A 56 -50.47 42.67 -0.77
N SER A 57 -50.07 42.41 -2.02
CA SER A 57 -48.84 42.94 -2.63
C SER A 57 -48.91 44.48 -2.82
N LEU A 58 -50.07 45.04 -3.10
CA LEU A 58 -50.23 46.47 -3.34
C LEU A 58 -50.15 47.30 -2.04
N SER A 59 -50.57 46.73 -0.92
CA SER A 59 -50.51 47.35 0.38
C SER A 59 -49.11 47.28 1.01
N ALA A 60 -48.38 46.20 0.80
CA ALA A 60 -47.00 46.05 1.24
C ALA A 60 -46.03 47.00 0.55
N VAL A 61 -46.19 47.19 -0.78
CA VAL A 61 -45.42 48.19 -1.54
C VAL A 61 -45.67 49.62 -1.05
N SER A 62 -46.88 49.91 -0.61
CA SER A 62 -47.23 51.20 0.01
C SER A 62 -46.55 51.46 1.32
N ALA A 63 -46.20 50.40 2.08
CA ALA A 63 -45.45 50.46 3.34
C ALA A 63 -43.92 50.49 3.16
N GLY A 64 -43.42 50.39 1.94
CA GLY A 64 -41.98 50.35 1.65
C GLY A 64 -41.31 49.01 1.91
N GLU A 65 -42.11 47.95 2.11
CA GLU A 65 -41.57 46.58 2.33
C GLU A 65 -41.31 45.88 0.97
N GLU A 66 -40.21 45.12 0.90
CA GLU A 66 -39.95 44.26 -0.25
C GLU A 66 -40.92 43.06 -0.24
N VAL A 67 -41.70 42.92 -1.28
CA VAL A 67 -42.70 41.86 -1.43
C VAL A 67 -42.13 40.72 -2.22
N VAL A 68 -42.05 39.54 -1.58
CA VAL A 68 -41.58 38.30 -2.23
C VAL A 68 -42.78 37.39 -2.53
N PRO A 69 -42.81 36.65 -3.67
CA PRO A 69 -43.86 35.68 -3.90
C PRO A 69 -43.99 34.65 -2.79
N ALA A 70 -45.21 34.27 -2.43
CA ALA A 70 -45.48 33.32 -1.37
C ALA A 70 -44.80 31.95 -1.59
N SER A 71 -44.59 31.55 -2.85
CA SER A 71 -43.82 30.36 -3.24
C SER A 71 -42.34 30.45 -2.85
N GLU A 72 -41.71 31.59 -3.11
CA GLU A 72 -40.32 31.82 -2.75
C GLU A 72 -40.11 31.85 -1.22
N LEU A 73 -41.03 32.46 -0.49
CA LEU A 73 -41.02 32.43 0.99
C LEU A 73 -41.16 31.01 1.51
N SER A 74 -42.08 30.21 0.94
CA SER A 74 -42.27 28.80 1.32
C SER A 74 -40.99 27.98 1.08
N ASP A 75 -40.33 28.18 -0.05
CA ASP A 75 -39.10 27.44 -0.37
C ASP A 75 -37.92 27.90 0.48
N ALA A 76 -37.81 29.19 0.79
CA ALA A 76 -36.84 29.70 1.73
C ALA A 76 -37.01 29.08 3.15
N LEU A 77 -38.28 29.00 3.62
CA LEU A 77 -38.57 28.36 4.91
C LEU A 77 -38.25 26.85 4.92
N LYS A 78 -38.45 26.14 3.81
CA LYS A 78 -38.02 24.74 3.69
C LYS A 78 -36.49 24.62 3.75
N GLN A 79 -35.76 25.50 3.05
CA GLN A 79 -34.29 25.53 3.10
C GLN A 79 -33.76 25.84 4.50
N ILE A 80 -34.38 26.82 5.20
CA ILE A 80 -33.99 27.14 6.56
C ILE A 80 -34.17 25.94 7.53
N ARG A 81 -35.29 25.22 7.44
CA ARG A 81 -35.51 24.00 8.25
C ARG A 81 -34.45 22.93 7.94
N GLU A 82 -34.11 22.71 6.66
CA GLU A 82 -33.09 21.73 6.27
C GLU A 82 -31.72 22.16 6.74
N LEU A 83 -31.35 23.45 6.62
CA LEU A 83 -30.09 23.98 7.14
C LEU A 83 -29.99 23.87 8.65
N GLN A 84 -31.06 24.16 9.39
CA GLN A 84 -31.10 23.98 10.83
C GLN A 84 -30.94 22.53 11.24
N ARG A 85 -31.55 21.58 10.50
CA ARG A 85 -31.38 20.14 10.71
C ARG A 85 -29.95 19.70 10.46
N LEU A 86 -29.32 20.18 9.36
CA LEU A 86 -27.93 19.89 9.03
C LEU A 86 -26.97 20.50 10.04
N LEU A 87 -27.21 21.73 10.48
CA LEU A 87 -26.41 22.39 11.51
C LEU A 87 -26.43 21.61 12.81
N GLY A 88 -27.61 21.23 13.30
CA GLY A 88 -27.74 20.42 14.50
C GLY A 88 -26.99 19.09 14.40
N LYS A 89 -27.09 18.42 13.26
CA LYS A 89 -26.33 17.20 13.00
C LYS A 89 -24.81 17.44 13.03
N LYS A 90 -24.32 18.50 12.38
CA LYS A 90 -22.89 18.84 12.33
C LYS A 90 -22.34 19.28 13.68
N THR A 91 -23.14 20.00 14.47
CA THR A 91 -22.75 20.38 15.82
C THR A 91 -22.52 19.15 16.69
N MET A 92 -23.45 18.18 16.65
CA MET A 92 -23.30 16.93 17.39
C MET A 92 -22.10 16.11 16.92
N GLU A 93 -21.85 16.03 15.58
CA GLU A 93 -20.68 15.36 15.04
C GLU A 93 -19.37 15.99 15.53
N ASN A 94 -19.30 17.33 15.54
CA ASN A 94 -18.15 18.08 16.04
C ASN A 94 -17.92 17.90 17.56
N GLU A 95 -18.96 17.85 18.36
CA GLU A 95 -18.84 17.55 19.79
C GLU A 95 -18.23 16.18 20.03
N ILE A 96 -18.72 15.13 19.33
CA ILE A 96 -18.18 13.78 19.41
C ILE A 96 -16.71 13.75 18.99
N LEU A 97 -16.33 14.45 17.93
CA LEU A 97 -14.94 14.50 17.47
C LEU A 97 -14.01 15.25 18.44
N ARG A 98 -14.50 16.32 19.08
CA ARG A 98 -13.72 17.04 20.11
C ARG A 98 -13.46 16.19 21.35
N GLU A 99 -14.46 15.43 21.78
CA GLU A 99 -14.33 14.51 22.93
C GLU A 99 -13.39 13.33 22.60
N ALA A 100 -13.32 12.90 21.34
CA ALA A 100 -12.46 11.79 20.91
C ALA A 100 -10.97 12.14 20.86
N GLY A 101 -10.60 13.41 20.65
CA GLY A 101 -9.22 13.85 20.49
C GLY A 101 -8.48 13.15 19.33
N GLU A 102 -7.16 13.38 19.22
CA GLU A 102 -6.28 12.73 18.23
C GLU A 102 -5.76 11.36 18.71
N GLY A 103 -6.65 10.46 19.12
CA GLY A 103 -6.30 9.15 19.65
C GLY A 103 -6.26 8.04 18.58
N GLY A 104 -5.41 7.02 18.79
CA GLY A 104 -5.42 5.79 17.98
C GLY A 104 -6.72 4.98 18.15
N GLU A 105 -6.85 3.85 17.42
CA GLU A 105 -8.08 3.01 17.38
C GLU A 105 -8.61 2.61 18.77
N VAL A 106 -7.73 2.36 19.73
CA VAL A 106 -8.11 2.01 21.12
C VAL A 106 -8.75 3.20 21.83
N ALA A 107 -8.15 4.39 21.71
CA ALA A 107 -8.68 5.62 22.32
C ALA A 107 -10.05 6.00 21.73
N LYS A 108 -10.24 5.83 20.41
CA LYS A 108 -11.54 6.02 19.75
C LYS A 108 -12.62 5.06 20.28
N MET A 109 -12.25 3.81 20.52
CA MET A 109 -13.17 2.81 21.06
C MET A 109 -13.56 3.13 22.51
N ASP A 110 -12.63 3.57 23.34
CA ASP A 110 -12.89 3.90 24.74
C ASP A 110 -13.72 5.20 24.84
N CYS A 111 -13.44 6.21 24.02
CA CYS A 111 -14.27 7.40 23.87
C CYS A 111 -15.69 7.05 23.41
N ALA A 112 -15.83 6.15 22.42
CA ALA A 112 -17.13 5.69 21.96
C ALA A 112 -17.96 5.04 23.08
N LEU A 113 -17.33 4.23 23.94
CA LEU A 113 -18.00 3.62 25.09
C LEU A 113 -18.48 4.67 26.10
N THR A 114 -17.66 5.66 26.40
CA THR A 114 -18.00 6.77 27.30
C THR A 114 -19.20 7.57 26.78
N LEU A 115 -19.18 7.92 25.48
CA LEU A 115 -20.29 8.66 24.85
C LEU A 115 -21.60 7.86 24.83
N ILE A 116 -21.52 6.56 24.56
CA ILE A 116 -22.72 5.69 24.59
C ILE A 116 -23.25 5.52 26.01
N ALA A 117 -22.38 5.38 27.00
CA ALA A 117 -22.77 5.35 28.40
C ALA A 117 -23.42 6.68 28.86
N GLY A 118 -23.01 7.82 28.28
CA GLY A 118 -23.63 9.14 28.44
C GLY A 118 -24.95 9.33 27.68
N GLY A 119 -25.50 8.26 27.05
CA GLY A 119 -26.82 8.29 26.39
C GLY A 119 -26.78 8.65 24.89
N ARG A 120 -25.62 8.80 24.27
CA ARG A 120 -25.52 9.05 22.83
C ARG A 120 -25.89 7.80 22.01
N ALA A 121 -26.56 7.99 20.88
CA ALA A 121 -26.98 6.88 20.01
C ALA A 121 -25.78 6.12 19.41
N VAL A 122 -25.73 4.80 19.60
CA VAL A 122 -24.65 3.92 19.14
C VAL A 122 -24.32 4.12 17.67
N LYS A 123 -25.35 4.20 16.81
CA LYS A 123 -25.19 4.41 15.37
C LYS A 123 -24.41 5.68 15.08
N GLN A 124 -24.81 6.79 15.69
CA GLN A 124 -24.23 8.11 15.46
C GLN A 124 -22.78 8.19 15.94
N VAL A 125 -22.49 7.67 17.13
CA VAL A 125 -21.13 7.63 17.70
C VAL A 125 -20.21 6.78 16.80
N CYS A 126 -20.67 5.60 16.38
CA CYS A 126 -19.89 4.72 15.51
C CYS A 126 -19.61 5.33 14.14
N ASP A 127 -20.62 5.97 13.52
CA ASP A 127 -20.49 6.58 12.21
C ASP A 127 -19.51 7.79 12.26
N VAL A 128 -19.54 8.60 13.32
CA VAL A 128 -18.67 9.78 13.48
C VAL A 128 -17.22 9.38 13.79
N LEU A 129 -17.00 8.41 14.68
CA LEU A 129 -15.66 7.98 15.08
C LEU A 129 -15.03 6.95 14.11
N GLY A 130 -15.78 6.49 13.11
CA GLY A 130 -15.31 5.46 12.17
C GLY A 130 -15.13 4.09 12.82
N VAL A 131 -15.88 3.77 13.87
CA VAL A 131 -15.83 2.50 14.58
C VAL A 131 -16.90 1.56 14.07
N ALA A 132 -16.52 0.31 13.77
CA ALA A 132 -17.48 -0.69 13.32
C ALA A 132 -18.53 -1.00 14.42
N ARG A 133 -19.82 -0.90 14.09
CA ARG A 133 -20.93 -1.18 15.04
C ARG A 133 -20.87 -2.60 15.60
N SER A 134 -20.44 -3.58 14.83
CA SER A 134 -20.22 -4.96 15.29
C SER A 134 -19.17 -5.06 16.40
N ASN A 135 -18.06 -4.30 16.26
CA ASN A 135 -17.03 -4.23 17.29
C ASN A 135 -17.56 -3.57 18.57
N MET A 136 -18.36 -2.51 18.42
CA MET A 136 -18.99 -1.83 19.54
C MET A 136 -20.00 -2.73 20.25
N ALA A 137 -20.89 -3.41 19.52
CA ALA A 137 -21.84 -4.35 20.09
C ALA A 137 -21.14 -5.51 20.83
N ALA A 138 -20.08 -6.05 20.23
CA ALA A 138 -19.28 -7.08 20.89
C ALA A 138 -18.61 -6.59 22.16
N ARG A 139 -18.20 -5.31 22.22
CA ARG A 139 -17.57 -4.72 23.40
C ARG A 139 -18.57 -4.38 24.51
N LEU A 140 -19.76 -3.91 24.16
CA LEU A 140 -20.84 -3.65 25.11
C LEU A 140 -21.41 -4.94 25.71
N ALA A 141 -21.42 -6.04 24.95
CA ALA A 141 -21.87 -7.34 25.41
C ALA A 141 -20.87 -8.09 26.31
N ARG A 142 -19.67 -7.54 26.53
CA ARG A 142 -18.66 -8.18 27.40
C ARG A 142 -19.04 -8.05 28.87
N PRO A 143 -19.00 -9.16 29.61
CA PRO A 143 -19.20 -9.09 31.05
C PRO A 143 -18.08 -8.31 31.74
N ALA A 144 -18.32 -7.82 32.96
CA ALA A 144 -17.35 -7.00 33.67
C ALA A 144 -16.03 -7.71 34.00
N ASP A 145 -16.06 -9.03 34.12
CA ASP A 145 -14.93 -9.92 34.35
C ASP A 145 -14.27 -10.43 33.06
N TRP A 146 -14.69 -9.90 31.88
CA TRP A 146 -14.13 -10.34 30.61
C TRP A 146 -12.65 -10.02 30.48
N LEU A 147 -11.84 -11.04 30.33
CA LEU A 147 -10.41 -10.95 30.08
C LEU A 147 -10.12 -11.24 28.61
N ASP A 148 -9.30 -10.41 27.96
CA ASP A 148 -8.85 -10.69 26.60
C ASP A 148 -7.97 -11.96 26.60
N GLY A 149 -8.56 -13.09 26.21
CA GLY A 149 -7.85 -14.36 26.08
C GLY A 149 -6.66 -14.34 25.11
N ARG A 150 -6.51 -13.28 24.32
CA ARG A 150 -5.33 -13.09 23.47
C ARG A 150 -4.10 -12.66 24.27
N SER A 151 -4.29 -11.90 25.34
CA SER A 151 -3.24 -11.49 26.27
C SER A 151 -2.96 -12.54 27.35
N ALA A 152 -3.97 -13.36 27.67
CA ALA A 152 -3.91 -14.37 28.72
C ALA A 152 -3.30 -15.73 28.29
N ARG A 153 -2.90 -15.90 27.01
CA ARG A 153 -2.20 -17.11 26.58
C ARG A 153 -0.83 -17.17 27.24
N LYS A 154 -0.75 -17.78 28.41
CA LYS A 154 0.47 -18.24 29.07
C LYS A 154 1.07 -19.42 28.29
N THR A 155 1.50 -19.20 27.05
CA THR A 155 2.38 -20.14 26.38
C THR A 155 3.75 -19.83 26.94
N ASP A 156 4.36 -20.77 27.61
CA ASP A 156 5.75 -20.66 28.02
C ASP A 156 6.60 -20.49 26.75
N ASP A 157 7.17 -19.31 26.61
CA ASP A 157 8.03 -18.96 25.49
C ASP A 157 9.52 -19.10 25.83
N ALA A 158 9.88 -19.54 27.05
CA ALA A 158 11.28 -19.59 27.50
C ALA A 158 12.19 -20.43 26.58
N GLY A 159 11.75 -21.64 26.24
CA GLY A 159 12.49 -22.48 25.28
C GLY A 159 12.58 -21.87 23.89
N LEU A 160 11.51 -21.22 23.42
CA LEU A 160 11.50 -20.54 22.13
C LEU A 160 12.41 -19.30 22.11
N VAL A 161 12.50 -18.57 23.21
CA VAL A 161 13.42 -17.42 23.36
C VAL A 161 14.86 -17.87 23.17
N GLU A 162 15.23 -18.98 23.79
CA GLU A 162 16.60 -19.51 23.70
C GLU A 162 16.92 -19.96 22.26
N GLU A 163 16.03 -20.71 21.61
CA GLU A 163 16.19 -21.11 20.21
C GLU A 163 16.36 -19.89 19.29
N ILE A 164 15.57 -18.81 19.53
CA ILE A 164 15.67 -17.57 18.76
C ILE A 164 17.00 -16.88 19.02
N ARG A 165 17.45 -16.78 20.28
CA ARG A 165 18.73 -16.15 20.64
C ARG A 165 19.92 -16.86 19.99
N GLN A 166 19.93 -18.18 20.02
CA GLN A 166 20.96 -18.97 19.35
C GLN A 166 21.01 -18.69 17.86
N THR A 167 19.84 -18.70 17.18
CA THR A 167 19.75 -18.40 15.74
C THR A 167 20.20 -16.97 15.41
N VAL A 168 19.86 -15.99 16.25
CA VAL A 168 20.24 -14.58 16.04
C VAL A 168 21.73 -14.37 16.34
N ALA A 169 22.31 -15.08 17.30
CA ALA A 169 23.74 -15.02 17.61
C ALA A 169 24.59 -15.52 16.42
N GLU A 170 24.17 -16.60 15.78
CA GLU A 170 24.85 -17.14 14.58
C GLU A 170 24.63 -16.24 13.34
N LEU A 171 23.44 -15.65 13.19
CA LEU A 171 23.02 -14.93 11.99
C LEU A 171 22.35 -13.59 12.35
N PRO A 172 23.12 -12.61 12.82
CA PRO A 172 22.59 -11.35 13.37
C PRO A 172 21.88 -10.47 12.34
N SER A 173 22.10 -10.69 11.04
CA SER A 173 21.43 -9.99 9.96
C SER A 173 20.02 -10.52 9.63
N TYR A 174 19.59 -11.62 10.29
CA TYR A 174 18.32 -12.26 9.96
C TYR A 174 17.14 -11.60 10.69
N GLY A 175 16.17 -11.10 9.91
CA GLY A 175 14.88 -10.67 10.44
C GLY A 175 13.99 -11.87 10.82
N TYR A 176 12.92 -11.62 11.60
CA TYR A 176 12.05 -12.64 12.17
C TYR A 176 11.54 -13.73 11.21
N ARG A 177 11.31 -13.39 9.93
CA ARG A 177 10.83 -14.37 8.94
C ARG A 177 11.90 -15.39 8.57
N ARG A 178 13.17 -14.98 8.50
CA ARG A 178 14.29 -15.89 8.25
C ARG A 178 14.59 -16.71 9.49
N VAL A 179 14.58 -16.10 10.67
CA VAL A 179 14.68 -16.81 11.96
C VAL A 179 13.58 -17.87 12.07
N TRP A 180 12.33 -17.52 11.75
CA TRP A 180 11.22 -18.48 11.69
C TRP A 180 11.48 -19.63 10.70
N GLY A 181 12.01 -19.35 9.53
CA GLY A 181 12.36 -20.36 8.52
C GLY A 181 13.40 -21.35 9.02
N MET A 182 14.42 -20.85 9.74
CA MET A 182 15.45 -21.69 10.37
C MET A 182 14.86 -22.56 11.48
N LEU A 183 14.10 -21.97 12.40
CA LEU A 183 13.44 -22.67 13.51
C LEU A 183 12.46 -23.74 13.00
N ARG A 184 11.66 -23.44 11.96
CA ARG A 184 10.75 -24.41 11.37
C ARG A 184 11.50 -25.66 10.93
N ARG A 185 12.59 -25.50 10.19
CA ARG A 185 13.41 -26.60 9.67
C ARG A 185 14.06 -27.40 10.80
N GLU A 186 14.61 -26.72 11.79
CA GLU A 186 15.25 -27.38 12.92
C GLU A 186 14.26 -28.18 13.77
N ARG A 187 13.07 -27.61 14.02
CA ARG A 187 12.01 -28.28 14.74
C ARG A 187 11.44 -29.47 13.96
N GLU A 188 11.27 -29.33 12.64
CA GLU A 188 10.84 -30.42 11.75
C GLU A 188 11.83 -31.60 11.81
N ARG A 189 13.15 -31.31 11.79
CA ARG A 189 14.19 -32.33 11.89
C ARG A 189 14.16 -33.06 13.25
N ARG A 190 13.82 -32.35 14.33
CA ARG A 190 13.68 -32.90 15.68
C ARG A 190 12.32 -33.52 15.96
N GLY A 191 11.39 -33.53 15.03
CA GLY A 191 10.02 -34.00 15.25
C GLY A 191 9.21 -33.13 16.21
N ILE A 192 9.61 -31.88 16.42
CA ILE A 192 8.93 -30.93 17.31
C ILE A 192 7.89 -30.13 16.49
N ALA A 193 6.72 -29.85 17.09
CA ALA A 193 5.67 -29.07 16.45
C ALA A 193 6.16 -27.72 15.91
N PRO A 194 5.77 -27.32 14.69
CA PRO A 194 6.19 -26.06 14.08
C PRO A 194 5.64 -24.86 14.85
N VAL A 195 6.43 -23.79 14.88
CA VAL A 195 6.04 -22.53 15.51
C VAL A 195 5.48 -21.57 14.47
N ASN A 196 4.46 -20.79 14.85
CA ASN A 196 3.86 -19.79 13.97
C ASN A 196 4.80 -18.57 13.85
N ALA A 197 4.95 -18.03 12.62
CA ALA A 197 5.77 -16.84 12.37
C ALA A 197 5.32 -15.60 13.18
N LYS A 198 4.02 -15.45 13.45
CA LYS A 198 3.50 -14.38 14.32
C LYS A 198 3.97 -14.53 15.78
N ARG A 199 4.09 -15.78 16.28
CA ARG A 199 4.62 -16.05 17.61
C ARG A 199 6.10 -15.69 17.68
N VAL A 200 6.91 -16.08 16.70
CA VAL A 200 8.32 -15.70 16.60
C VAL A 200 8.49 -14.17 16.58
N TYR A 201 7.70 -13.46 15.75
CA TYR A 201 7.71 -12.00 15.71
C TYR A 201 7.41 -11.38 17.07
N ARG A 202 6.36 -11.85 17.76
CA ARG A 202 5.97 -11.35 19.09
C ARG A 202 7.10 -11.55 20.11
N VAL A 203 7.68 -12.75 20.16
CA VAL A 203 8.78 -13.07 21.08
C VAL A 203 10.01 -12.20 20.78
N MET A 204 10.41 -12.09 19.52
CA MET A 204 11.53 -11.22 19.12
C MET A 204 11.27 -9.75 19.47
N ARG A 205 10.03 -9.28 19.36
CA ARG A 205 9.66 -7.90 19.73
C ARG A 205 9.77 -7.67 21.24
N VAL A 206 9.24 -8.58 22.06
CA VAL A 206 9.27 -8.48 23.53
C VAL A 206 10.69 -8.48 24.06
N HIS A 207 11.58 -9.28 23.45
CA HIS A 207 12.97 -9.41 23.85
C HIS A 207 13.95 -8.50 23.10
N SER A 208 13.45 -7.49 22.36
CA SER A 208 14.26 -6.52 21.60
C SER A 208 15.23 -7.14 20.59
N LEU A 209 14.87 -8.31 20.03
CA LEU A 209 15.66 -9.05 19.04
C LEU A 209 15.31 -8.71 17.59
N LEU A 210 14.39 -7.75 17.34
CA LEU A 210 14.04 -7.32 16.00
C LEU A 210 15.13 -6.40 15.44
N LEU A 211 15.42 -6.56 14.15
CA LEU A 211 16.28 -5.62 13.44
C LEU A 211 15.66 -4.22 13.41
N GLN A 212 16.48 -3.19 13.62
CA GLN A 212 16.06 -1.81 13.49
C GLN A 212 15.65 -1.52 12.03
N ARG A 213 14.45 -0.97 11.85
CA ARG A 213 13.99 -0.52 10.55
C ARG A 213 14.74 0.76 10.17
N ARG A 214 15.52 0.70 9.11
CA ARG A 214 16.01 1.90 8.45
C ARG A 214 14.98 2.31 7.38
N PRO A 215 14.51 3.56 7.37
CA PRO A 215 13.66 4.03 6.29
C PRO A 215 14.43 3.92 4.97
N SER A 216 13.85 3.23 4.01
CA SER A 216 14.40 3.17 2.65
C SER A 216 13.73 4.25 1.81
N PRO A 217 14.48 4.96 0.94
CA PRO A 217 13.87 5.87 -0.01
C PRO A 217 12.87 5.11 -0.90
N PRO A 218 11.83 5.78 -1.42
CA PRO A 218 10.88 5.15 -2.33
C PRO A 218 11.64 4.56 -3.51
N ARG A 219 11.34 3.30 -3.82
CA ARG A 219 11.98 2.62 -4.96
C ARG A 219 11.46 3.25 -6.25
N PRO A 220 12.34 3.63 -7.20
CA PRO A 220 11.90 4.06 -8.51
C PRO A 220 11.07 2.95 -9.18
N GLN A 221 10.06 3.35 -9.96
CA GLN A 221 9.24 2.41 -10.72
C GLN A 221 10.15 1.56 -11.63
N ARG A 222 9.97 0.25 -11.55
CA ARG A 222 10.71 -0.68 -12.43
C ARG A 222 10.23 -0.48 -13.86
N ARG A 223 11.17 -0.23 -14.79
CA ARG A 223 10.90 -0.09 -16.21
C ARG A 223 10.98 -1.43 -16.98
N HIS A 224 11.00 -2.55 -16.28
CA HIS A 224 11.28 -3.88 -16.85
C HIS A 224 10.09 -4.81 -16.74
N ASP A 225 9.67 -5.38 -17.88
CA ASP A 225 8.60 -6.39 -17.97
C ASP A 225 9.14 -7.84 -17.99
N GLY A 226 10.47 -8.05 -18.07
CA GLY A 226 11.11 -9.36 -18.11
C GLY A 226 11.21 -10.04 -16.74
N LYS A 227 10.97 -11.36 -16.70
CA LYS A 227 11.23 -12.21 -15.54
C LYS A 227 12.53 -12.98 -15.72
N VAL A 228 13.50 -12.78 -14.82
CA VAL A 228 14.74 -13.60 -14.78
C VAL A 228 14.46 -15.00 -14.25
N ALA A 229 13.52 -15.12 -13.31
CA ALA A 229 13.10 -16.39 -12.73
C ALA A 229 12.39 -17.27 -13.76
N VAL A 230 12.74 -18.55 -13.79
CA VAL A 230 12.15 -19.59 -14.65
C VAL A 230 11.35 -20.59 -13.81
N ALA A 231 10.51 -21.38 -14.48
CA ALA A 231 9.60 -22.30 -13.80
C ALA A 231 10.28 -23.60 -13.34
N LYS A 232 11.30 -24.05 -14.06
CA LYS A 232 12.00 -25.31 -13.78
C LYS A 232 13.48 -25.08 -13.56
N SER A 233 14.07 -25.88 -12.67
CA SER A 233 15.52 -25.93 -12.49
C SER A 233 16.23 -26.32 -13.80
N ASN A 234 17.42 -25.81 -13.99
CA ASN A 234 18.27 -26.07 -15.17
C ASN A 234 17.71 -25.52 -16.50
N GLN A 235 16.74 -24.60 -16.48
CA GLN A 235 16.34 -23.85 -17.69
C GLN A 235 17.23 -22.63 -17.91
N ARG A 236 17.55 -21.92 -16.85
CA ARG A 236 18.39 -20.71 -16.89
C ARG A 236 19.25 -20.63 -15.66
N TRP A 237 20.53 -20.42 -15.88
CA TRP A 237 21.50 -20.05 -14.86
C TRP A 237 21.92 -18.61 -15.06
N CYS A 238 22.23 -17.89 -13.99
CA CYS A 238 22.81 -16.56 -14.08
C CYS A 238 24.16 -16.53 -13.38
N SER A 239 25.07 -15.72 -13.92
CA SER A 239 26.41 -15.53 -13.38
C SER A 239 26.72 -14.04 -13.28
N ASP A 240 27.52 -13.71 -12.28
CA ASP A 240 27.99 -12.36 -12.01
C ASP A 240 29.24 -12.44 -11.12
N GLY A 241 29.86 -11.30 -10.86
CA GLY A 241 30.99 -11.20 -9.96
C GLY A 241 30.78 -10.14 -8.86
N PHE A 242 31.47 -10.32 -7.75
CA PHE A 242 31.58 -9.28 -6.73
C PHE A 242 32.98 -9.25 -6.12
N GLU A 243 33.32 -8.12 -5.56
CA GLU A 243 34.60 -7.88 -4.92
C GLU A 243 34.39 -7.40 -3.47
N PHE A 244 35.31 -7.79 -2.60
CA PHE A 244 35.47 -7.21 -1.28
C PHE A 244 36.97 -7.21 -0.90
N ARG A 245 37.31 -6.48 0.17
CA ARG A 245 38.69 -6.42 0.69
C ARG A 245 38.81 -7.25 1.94
N CYS A 246 39.95 -7.96 2.04
CA CYS A 246 40.39 -8.62 3.24
C CYS A 246 40.93 -7.61 4.24
N ASP A 247 41.12 -8.02 5.49
CA ASP A 247 41.57 -7.13 6.59
C ASP A 247 43.03 -6.65 6.36
N ASN A 248 43.84 -7.42 5.64
CA ASN A 248 45.19 -7.04 5.18
C ASN A 248 45.19 -6.11 3.94
N GLY A 249 43.98 -5.73 3.42
CA GLY A 249 43.83 -4.85 2.27
C GLY A 249 43.80 -5.55 0.91
N GLU A 250 44.09 -6.85 0.83
CA GLU A 250 44.02 -7.61 -0.42
C GLU A 250 42.60 -7.63 -1.00
N PRO A 251 42.41 -7.36 -2.32
CA PRO A 251 41.13 -7.54 -2.96
C PRO A 251 40.87 -9.03 -3.22
N LEU A 252 39.68 -9.50 -2.90
CA LEU A 252 39.20 -10.82 -3.30
C LEU A 252 38.00 -10.68 -4.19
N ARG A 253 38.11 -11.20 -5.43
CA ARG A 253 37.05 -11.22 -6.43
C ARG A 253 36.43 -12.59 -6.49
N VAL A 254 35.12 -12.62 -6.53
CA VAL A 254 34.32 -13.85 -6.56
C VAL A 254 33.46 -13.84 -7.81
N THR A 255 33.60 -14.87 -8.63
CA THR A 255 32.68 -15.15 -9.74
C THR A 255 31.83 -16.35 -9.35
N PHE A 256 30.54 -16.33 -9.64
CA PHE A 256 29.61 -17.39 -9.23
C PHE A 256 28.53 -17.67 -10.29
N ALA A 257 27.90 -18.83 -10.15
CA ALA A 257 26.75 -19.24 -10.95
C ALA A 257 25.57 -19.64 -10.05
N LEU A 258 24.35 -19.23 -10.44
CA LEU A 258 23.11 -19.54 -9.74
C LEU A 258 22.08 -20.14 -10.69
N ASP A 259 21.28 -21.09 -10.24
CA ASP A 259 20.05 -21.49 -10.92
C ASP A 259 18.93 -20.46 -10.70
N CYS A 260 18.27 -20.04 -11.79
CA CYS A 260 17.23 -19.01 -11.75
C CYS A 260 15.88 -19.51 -11.22
N CYS A 261 15.66 -20.81 -11.04
CA CYS A 261 14.49 -21.40 -10.41
C CYS A 261 14.72 -21.62 -8.91
N ASP A 262 15.63 -22.53 -8.57
CA ASP A 262 15.83 -23.01 -7.20
C ASP A 262 16.81 -22.15 -6.38
N ARG A 263 17.49 -21.18 -7.01
CA ARG A 263 18.44 -20.25 -6.36
C ARG A 263 19.70 -20.90 -5.81
N GLU A 264 19.97 -22.14 -6.15
CA GLU A 264 21.19 -22.81 -5.73
C GLU A 264 22.41 -22.13 -6.33
N ALA A 265 23.41 -21.82 -5.51
CA ALA A 265 24.72 -21.42 -5.98
C ALA A 265 25.45 -22.69 -6.46
N LEU A 266 25.53 -22.84 -7.78
CA LEU A 266 26.02 -24.05 -8.46
C LEU A 266 27.52 -24.19 -8.35
N SER A 267 28.23 -23.09 -8.54
CA SER A 267 29.68 -23.00 -8.50
C SER A 267 30.14 -21.59 -8.18
N TRP A 268 31.36 -21.45 -7.79
CA TRP A 268 32.04 -20.20 -7.56
C TRP A 268 33.55 -20.36 -7.65
N ALA A 269 34.24 -19.29 -7.99
CA ALA A 269 35.69 -19.21 -7.97
C ALA A 269 36.14 -17.87 -7.40
N THR A 270 37.33 -17.86 -6.80
CA THR A 270 37.94 -16.64 -6.24
C THR A 270 39.26 -16.35 -6.89
N THR A 271 39.59 -15.06 -7.03
CA THR A 271 40.86 -14.58 -7.53
C THR A 271 41.26 -13.26 -6.86
N THR A 272 42.55 -13.07 -6.66
CA THR A 272 43.14 -11.77 -6.29
C THR A 272 43.43 -10.89 -7.50
N GLY A 273 43.47 -11.51 -8.71
CA GLY A 273 43.58 -10.82 -9.99
C GLY A 273 42.24 -10.27 -10.51
N GLY A 274 42.21 -9.89 -11.79
CA GLY A 274 40.98 -9.44 -12.47
C GLY A 274 40.01 -10.60 -12.77
N HIS A 275 38.74 -10.28 -13.01
CA HIS A 275 37.80 -11.24 -13.57
C HIS A 275 38.20 -11.59 -15.01
N SER A 276 38.84 -12.74 -15.20
CA SER A 276 39.29 -13.21 -16.51
C SER A 276 38.30 -14.18 -17.13
N GLY A 277 38.34 -14.34 -18.43
CA GLY A 277 37.55 -15.36 -19.14
C GLY A 277 37.88 -16.80 -18.70
N ASP A 278 39.10 -17.05 -18.19
CA ASP A 278 39.48 -18.37 -17.65
C ASP A 278 38.68 -18.69 -16.38
N VAL A 279 38.62 -17.75 -15.41
CA VAL A 279 37.83 -17.91 -14.18
C VAL A 279 36.34 -18.13 -14.50
N VAL A 280 35.83 -17.43 -15.53
CA VAL A 280 34.44 -17.63 -15.96
C VAL A 280 34.22 -19.03 -16.51
N ARG A 281 35.15 -19.55 -17.32
CA ARG A 281 35.06 -20.92 -17.88
C ARG A 281 35.18 -21.98 -16.78
N ASP A 282 36.04 -21.77 -15.78
CA ASP A 282 36.14 -22.66 -14.61
C ASP A 282 34.83 -22.72 -13.85
N VAL A 283 34.17 -21.56 -13.63
CA VAL A 283 32.85 -21.49 -12.98
C VAL A 283 31.77 -22.19 -13.81
N MET A 284 31.77 -22.04 -15.14
CA MET A 284 30.84 -22.73 -16.03
C MET A 284 31.00 -24.25 -15.96
N LEU A 285 32.24 -24.76 -16.05
CA LEU A 285 32.53 -26.18 -15.98
C LEU A 285 32.13 -26.76 -14.63
N ALA A 286 32.58 -26.14 -13.55
CA ALA A 286 32.25 -26.55 -12.20
C ALA A 286 30.73 -26.53 -11.92
N ALA A 287 29.98 -25.58 -12.52
CA ALA A 287 28.53 -25.56 -12.41
C ALA A 287 27.87 -26.78 -13.06
N VAL A 288 28.32 -27.18 -14.25
CA VAL A 288 27.82 -28.36 -14.94
C VAL A 288 28.18 -29.64 -14.16
N GLU A 289 29.42 -29.77 -13.70
CA GLU A 289 29.88 -30.92 -12.93
C GLU A 289 29.17 -31.05 -11.58
N ASN A 290 29.02 -29.95 -10.84
CA ASN A 290 28.32 -29.96 -9.54
C ASN A 290 26.82 -30.30 -9.68
N ARG A 291 26.23 -29.96 -10.83
CA ARG A 291 24.79 -30.17 -11.04
C ARG A 291 24.45 -31.54 -11.61
N PHE A 292 25.31 -32.08 -12.50
CA PHE A 292 25.04 -33.31 -13.27
C PHE A 292 26.06 -34.41 -13.04
N GLY A 293 27.09 -34.17 -12.23
CA GLY A 293 28.17 -35.13 -12.00
C GLY A 293 29.25 -35.06 -13.09
N ASN A 294 30.00 -36.11 -13.22
CA ASN A 294 31.13 -36.19 -14.17
C ASN A 294 30.63 -36.36 -15.61
N VAL A 295 30.15 -35.24 -16.20
CA VAL A 295 29.67 -35.15 -17.56
C VAL A 295 30.44 -34.11 -18.34
N LEU A 296 30.68 -34.37 -19.66
CA LEU A 296 31.35 -33.40 -20.52
C LEU A 296 30.44 -32.26 -20.97
N LYS A 297 29.13 -32.46 -20.92
CA LYS A 297 28.13 -31.50 -21.39
C LYS A 297 26.83 -31.64 -20.58
N ALA A 298 26.15 -30.52 -20.36
CA ALA A 298 24.82 -30.54 -19.76
C ALA A 298 23.83 -31.40 -20.55
N PRO A 299 22.97 -32.21 -19.92
CA PRO A 299 22.01 -33.09 -20.59
C PRO A 299 21.03 -32.38 -21.50
N THR A 300 20.71 -31.13 -21.17
CA THR A 300 19.84 -30.23 -21.93
C THR A 300 20.50 -28.88 -22.09
N GLU A 301 20.16 -28.13 -23.14
CA GLU A 301 20.65 -26.77 -23.32
C GLU A 301 20.15 -25.88 -22.20
N ILE A 302 21.04 -25.14 -21.52
CA ILE A 302 20.75 -24.26 -20.40
C ILE A 302 21.14 -22.83 -20.78
N GLU A 303 20.22 -21.89 -20.64
CA GLU A 303 20.49 -20.47 -20.82
C GLU A 303 21.48 -19.98 -19.74
N TRP A 304 22.58 -19.37 -20.19
CA TRP A 304 23.59 -18.77 -19.31
C TRP A 304 23.51 -17.25 -19.38
N LEU A 305 22.81 -16.66 -18.43
CA LEU A 305 22.55 -15.22 -18.37
C LEU A 305 23.66 -14.47 -17.64
N THR A 306 24.25 -13.47 -18.27
CA THR A 306 25.31 -12.64 -17.71
C THR A 306 25.11 -11.16 -18.05
N ASP A 307 25.89 -10.30 -17.41
CA ASP A 307 26.11 -8.95 -17.90
C ASP A 307 27.00 -8.93 -19.15
N ASN A 308 27.31 -7.72 -19.64
CA ASN A 308 28.16 -7.51 -20.81
C ASN A 308 29.66 -7.43 -20.46
N GLY A 309 30.09 -7.99 -19.35
CA GLY A 309 31.50 -7.98 -18.93
C GLY A 309 32.40 -8.68 -19.96
N SER A 310 33.62 -8.16 -20.16
CA SER A 310 34.56 -8.66 -21.20
C SER A 310 34.92 -10.14 -21.03
N GLY A 311 34.97 -10.63 -19.78
CA GLY A 311 35.24 -12.06 -19.50
C GLY A 311 34.12 -12.99 -20.00
N TYR A 312 32.87 -12.52 -20.00
CA TYR A 312 31.69 -13.25 -20.46
C TYR A 312 31.48 -13.18 -21.98
N THR A 313 31.78 -12.03 -22.58
CA THR A 313 31.53 -11.76 -23.98
C THR A 313 32.67 -12.22 -24.89
N ALA A 314 33.83 -12.59 -24.34
CA ALA A 314 34.99 -13.09 -25.08
C ALA A 314 34.62 -14.32 -25.92
N GLU A 315 35.07 -14.35 -27.21
CA GLU A 315 34.73 -15.42 -28.13
C GLU A 315 35.12 -16.82 -27.59
N LYS A 316 36.31 -16.96 -27.00
CA LYS A 316 36.73 -18.20 -26.33
C LYS A 316 35.77 -18.69 -25.26
N THR A 317 35.20 -17.77 -24.48
CA THR A 317 34.24 -18.09 -23.41
C THR A 317 32.90 -18.54 -24.01
N ARG A 318 32.44 -17.88 -25.06
CA ARG A 318 31.18 -18.22 -25.74
C ARG A 318 31.25 -19.59 -26.44
N VAL A 319 32.34 -19.86 -27.14
CA VAL A 319 32.59 -21.16 -27.79
C VAL A 319 32.67 -22.26 -26.74
N PHE A 320 33.38 -22.04 -25.63
CA PHE A 320 33.47 -22.99 -24.53
C PHE A 320 32.10 -23.28 -23.90
N ALA A 321 31.32 -22.23 -23.59
CA ALA A 321 29.97 -22.37 -23.02
C ALA A 321 29.09 -23.27 -23.93
N SER A 322 29.06 -22.99 -25.22
CA SER A 322 28.29 -23.79 -26.19
C SER A 322 28.75 -25.25 -26.23
N GLY A 323 30.06 -25.48 -26.12
CA GLY A 323 30.66 -26.82 -26.08
C GLY A 323 30.17 -27.67 -24.91
N ILE A 324 29.96 -27.06 -23.74
CA ILE A 324 29.48 -27.73 -22.52
C ILE A 324 27.96 -27.67 -22.35
N GLY A 325 27.20 -27.22 -23.34
CA GLY A 325 25.74 -27.20 -23.35
C GLY A 325 25.10 -25.96 -22.70
N LEU A 326 25.86 -24.88 -22.51
CA LEU A 326 25.37 -23.60 -22.03
C LEU A 326 25.15 -22.66 -23.22
N LYS A 327 23.98 -22.01 -23.27
CA LYS A 327 23.63 -21.01 -24.30
C LYS A 327 23.86 -19.61 -23.73
N PRO A 328 24.93 -18.91 -24.14
CA PRO A 328 25.21 -17.57 -23.63
C PRO A 328 24.10 -16.60 -23.97
N LEU A 329 23.62 -15.87 -22.95
CA LEU A 329 22.67 -14.78 -23.06
C LEU A 329 23.23 -13.57 -22.29
N THR A 330 23.25 -12.41 -22.92
CA THR A 330 23.64 -11.16 -22.26
C THR A 330 22.44 -10.30 -21.98
N THR A 331 22.52 -9.56 -20.88
CA THR A 331 21.49 -8.55 -20.55
C THR A 331 21.52 -7.41 -21.56
N PRO A 332 20.37 -6.78 -21.87
CA PRO A 332 20.35 -5.59 -22.72
C PRO A 332 21.27 -4.49 -22.18
N VAL A 333 21.90 -3.74 -23.07
CA VAL A 333 22.76 -2.60 -22.71
C VAL A 333 21.97 -1.59 -21.88
N CYS A 334 22.58 -1.06 -20.83
CA CYS A 334 21.95 -0.12 -19.88
C CYS A 334 20.76 -0.67 -19.08
N SER A 335 20.65 -1.99 -18.92
CA SER A 335 19.59 -2.63 -18.18
C SER A 335 20.12 -3.52 -17.03
N PRO A 336 20.71 -2.92 -15.97
CA PRO A 336 21.26 -3.67 -14.84
C PRO A 336 20.21 -4.53 -14.13
N GLN A 337 18.94 -4.15 -14.22
CA GLN A 337 17.82 -4.89 -13.62
C GLN A 337 17.59 -6.27 -14.25
N SER A 338 18.14 -6.52 -15.43
CA SER A 338 18.01 -7.80 -16.15
C SER A 338 18.81 -8.92 -15.49
N ASN A 339 19.77 -8.62 -14.62
CA ASN A 339 20.48 -9.60 -13.78
C ASN A 339 20.14 -9.43 -12.27
N GLY A 340 18.94 -8.93 -11.97
CA GLY A 340 18.50 -8.61 -10.59
C GLY A 340 18.55 -9.79 -9.61
N MET A 341 18.65 -11.03 -10.12
CA MET A 341 18.82 -12.21 -9.30
C MET A 341 20.25 -12.32 -8.78
N ALA A 342 21.24 -12.21 -9.65
CA ALA A 342 22.64 -12.19 -9.29
C ALA A 342 22.95 -11.00 -8.36
N GLU A 343 22.43 -9.80 -8.66
CA GLU A 343 22.55 -8.65 -7.75
C GLU A 343 21.97 -8.91 -6.37
N SER A 344 20.79 -9.55 -6.29
CA SER A 344 20.17 -9.90 -5.01
C SER A 344 21.01 -10.90 -4.22
N PHE A 345 21.62 -11.86 -4.91
CA PHE A 345 22.55 -12.81 -4.31
C PHE A 345 23.79 -12.10 -3.77
N VAL A 346 24.43 -11.24 -4.58
CA VAL A 346 25.60 -10.44 -4.15
C VAL A 346 25.27 -9.63 -2.88
N LYS A 347 24.11 -8.96 -2.85
CA LYS A 347 23.62 -8.21 -1.67
C LYS A 347 23.48 -9.14 -0.45
N THR A 348 22.99 -10.35 -0.65
CA THR A 348 22.84 -11.36 0.40
C THR A 348 24.20 -11.83 0.91
N MET A 349 25.10 -12.23 -0.01
CA MET A 349 26.44 -12.67 0.36
C MET A 349 27.23 -11.61 1.12
N LYS A 350 27.22 -10.36 0.63
CA LYS A 350 27.93 -9.26 1.31
C LYS A 350 27.34 -8.95 2.69
N ARG A 351 26.01 -8.87 2.80
CA ARG A 351 25.33 -8.49 4.06
C ARG A 351 25.32 -9.59 5.11
N ASP A 352 25.05 -10.83 4.71
CA ASP A 352 24.74 -11.90 5.65
C ASP A 352 25.96 -12.79 5.95
N TYR A 353 26.99 -12.76 5.09
CA TYR A 353 28.18 -13.61 5.23
C TYR A 353 29.48 -12.81 5.27
N VAL A 354 29.83 -12.09 4.21
CA VAL A 354 31.13 -11.36 4.13
C VAL A 354 31.28 -10.33 5.25
N ALA A 355 30.19 -9.68 5.66
CA ALA A 355 30.19 -8.69 6.74
C ALA A 355 30.57 -9.26 8.10
N PHE A 356 30.38 -10.57 8.32
CA PHE A 356 30.58 -11.21 9.62
C PHE A 356 31.67 -12.29 9.63
N MET A 357 32.09 -12.81 8.46
CA MET A 357 33.13 -13.83 8.40
C MET A 357 34.51 -13.24 8.65
N PRO A 358 35.41 -13.96 9.35
CA PRO A 358 36.83 -13.60 9.41
C PRO A 358 37.49 -13.61 8.01
N LYS A 359 38.25 -12.58 7.69
CA LYS A 359 38.90 -12.42 6.38
C LYS A 359 40.30 -11.78 6.49
N PRO A 360 41.19 -12.33 7.34
CA PRO A 360 42.51 -11.73 7.55
C PRO A 360 43.34 -11.62 6.28
N ASP A 361 43.22 -12.60 5.38
CA ASP A 361 43.89 -12.71 4.09
C ASP A 361 42.98 -13.38 3.03
N ALA A 362 43.38 -13.35 1.76
CA ALA A 362 42.63 -13.91 0.66
C ALA A 362 42.40 -15.43 0.79
N ALA A 363 43.38 -16.20 1.27
CA ALA A 363 43.28 -17.65 1.41
C ALA A 363 42.28 -18.05 2.51
N SER A 364 42.32 -17.36 3.65
CA SER A 364 41.36 -17.56 4.75
C SER A 364 39.95 -17.10 4.35
N ALA A 365 39.83 -15.99 3.65
CA ALA A 365 38.56 -15.50 3.11
C ALA A 365 37.94 -16.49 2.12
N ALA A 366 38.70 -17.09 1.23
CA ALA A 366 38.24 -18.12 0.29
C ALA A 366 37.72 -19.37 1.01
N ARG A 367 38.42 -19.85 2.07
CA ARG A 367 37.94 -20.97 2.90
C ARG A 367 36.62 -20.65 3.60
N ASN A 368 36.49 -19.44 4.17
CA ASN A 368 35.27 -19.00 4.85
C ASN A 368 34.13 -18.78 3.85
N LEU A 369 34.42 -18.36 2.62
CA LEU A 369 33.42 -18.29 1.54
C LEU A 369 32.89 -19.69 1.18
N ALA A 370 33.70 -20.73 1.18
CA ALA A 370 33.22 -22.10 0.93
C ALA A 370 32.16 -22.50 1.97
N ILE A 371 32.39 -22.19 3.25
CA ILE A 371 31.43 -22.42 4.33
C ILE A 371 30.16 -21.56 4.10
N ALA A 372 30.34 -20.31 3.69
CA ALA A 372 29.23 -19.39 3.42
C ALA A 372 28.34 -19.86 2.26
N PHE A 373 28.91 -20.31 1.15
CA PHE A 373 28.17 -20.85 0.01
C PHE A 373 27.43 -22.14 0.37
N GLU A 374 28.06 -23.02 1.13
CA GLU A 374 27.42 -24.26 1.59
C GLU A 374 26.26 -23.94 2.55
N HIS A 375 26.45 -23.02 3.51
CA HIS A 375 25.40 -22.56 4.38
C HIS A 375 24.26 -21.87 3.59
N TYR A 376 24.58 -21.08 2.57
CA TYR A 376 23.61 -20.48 1.68
C TYR A 376 22.73 -21.55 1.00
N ASN A 377 23.36 -22.55 0.40
CA ASN A 377 22.65 -23.61 -0.30
C ASN A 377 21.82 -24.49 0.63
N GLU A 378 22.34 -24.86 1.80
CA GLU A 378 21.67 -25.78 2.70
C GLU A 378 20.72 -25.10 3.69
N LYS A 379 21.03 -23.87 4.13
CA LYS A 379 20.34 -23.28 5.28
C LYS A 379 19.68 -21.92 5.03
N HIS A 380 20.12 -21.12 4.04
CA HIS A 380 19.60 -19.76 3.87
C HIS A 380 18.12 -19.73 3.45
N PRO A 381 17.20 -19.14 4.26
CA PRO A 381 15.78 -19.13 3.95
C PRO A 381 15.45 -18.04 2.90
N HIS A 382 14.96 -18.45 1.73
CA HIS A 382 14.53 -17.56 0.67
C HIS A 382 13.03 -17.28 0.69
N SER A 383 12.64 -16.01 0.71
CA SER A 383 11.20 -15.64 0.64
C SER A 383 10.53 -16.15 -0.64
N ALA A 384 11.22 -16.10 -1.78
CA ALA A 384 10.74 -16.61 -3.04
C ALA A 384 10.55 -18.15 -3.06
N LEU A 385 11.27 -18.87 -2.20
CA LEU A 385 11.17 -20.32 -2.03
C LEU A 385 10.36 -20.71 -0.80
N ARG A 386 9.41 -19.88 -0.37
CA ARG A 386 8.58 -20.06 0.84
C ARG A 386 9.41 -20.29 2.11
N TYR A 387 10.51 -19.55 2.24
CA TYR A 387 11.50 -19.66 3.33
C TYR A 387 12.19 -21.03 3.42
N ARG A 388 12.24 -21.79 2.35
CA ARG A 388 13.12 -22.93 2.19
C ARG A 388 14.50 -22.48 1.72
N SER A 389 15.52 -23.32 1.98
CA SER A 389 16.82 -23.11 1.35
C SER A 389 16.81 -23.63 -0.10
N PRO A 390 17.77 -23.24 -0.94
CA PRO A 390 17.89 -23.72 -2.31
C PRO A 390 17.82 -25.25 -2.44
N ARG A 391 18.64 -25.97 -1.72
CA ARG A 391 18.68 -27.43 -1.78
C ARG A 391 17.47 -28.09 -1.14
N GLU A 392 16.89 -27.52 -0.08
CA GLU A 392 15.62 -27.98 0.49
C GLU A 392 14.48 -27.85 -0.54
N PHE A 393 14.42 -26.72 -1.23
CA PHE A 393 13.44 -26.50 -2.29
C PHE A 393 13.57 -27.50 -3.43
N ARG A 394 14.80 -27.72 -3.92
CA ARG A 394 15.10 -28.70 -4.98
C ARG A 394 14.70 -30.13 -4.58
N ARG A 395 15.04 -30.55 -3.35
CA ARG A 395 14.62 -31.86 -2.81
C ARG A 395 13.09 -32.01 -2.76
N THR A 396 12.38 -30.92 -2.48
CA THR A 396 10.91 -30.93 -2.49
C THR A 396 10.35 -31.08 -3.89
N LEU A 397 10.86 -30.33 -4.88
CA LEU A 397 10.45 -30.48 -6.28
C LEU A 397 10.70 -31.91 -6.80
N ALA A 398 11.84 -32.49 -6.49
CA ALA A 398 12.17 -33.87 -6.88
C ALA A 398 11.19 -34.92 -6.27
N ARG A 399 10.67 -34.68 -5.05
CA ARG A 399 9.65 -35.55 -4.43
C ARG A 399 8.28 -35.37 -5.01
N GLU A 400 7.95 -34.18 -5.49
CA GLU A 400 6.67 -33.84 -6.11
C GLU A 400 6.60 -34.22 -7.60
N GLY A 401 7.71 -34.72 -8.18
CA GLY A 401 7.78 -35.16 -9.58
C GLY A 401 7.72 -34.02 -10.60
N ILE A 402 8.09 -32.81 -10.17
CA ILE A 402 8.05 -31.59 -11.01
C ILE A 402 9.46 -31.22 -11.49
#